data_7a9fb61db8e90981a241cca494d363fc
#
_entry.id   7a9fb61db8e90981a241cca494d363fc
#
_cell.length_a   1.000
_cell.length_b   1.000
_cell.length_c   1.000
_cell.angle_alpha   90.00
_cell.angle_beta   90.00
_cell.angle_gamma   90.00
#
_symmetry.space_group_name_H-M   'P 1'
#
loop_
_entity.id
_entity.type
_entity.pdbx_description
1 polymer ?
#
loop_
_entity_poly.entity_id
_entity_poly.type
_entity_poly.pdbx_seq_one_letter_code
_entity_poly.pdbx_strand_id
1 'polypeptide(L)'
;MSSPERIFPGKYYLCLEPVKSMLKTKKMKSVIFNLLIITIMTCACTPKNAQDPAKWSDSEVKSWFDKGEWKQGWAVAPDASIDQREFAIQYHKNPEVWNKAFTFLKSTPLDTLSKGRHEIDGDFLYANADQYTTKNEEVAKFEAHRKYADIQYVISGNERIGVRPLADGEITEDYVDAKDVLFLKYADKNYQAADPGKFFIFFPADAHSPGVKADTNMVVHKVVLKVRIN
;
A
#
# COMPACT_ATOMS: atom_id res chain seq x y z
N MET A 1 -56.48 26.39 20.88
CA MET A 1 -57.61 25.53 20.49
C MET A 1 -56.96 24.22 20.06
N SER A 2 -56.97 23.40 20.94
CA SER A 2 -57.60 22.16 21.40
C SER A 2 -56.92 20.93 20.86
N SER A 3 -56.15 20.29 21.76
CA SER A 3 -55.97 18.81 21.74
C SER A 3 -57.29 18.12 22.00
N PRO A 4 -57.50 16.84 21.68
CA PRO A 4 -57.44 15.83 22.76
C PRO A 4 -56.76 14.50 22.35
N GLU A 5 -56.05 13.92 23.34
CA GLU A 5 -56.37 12.75 24.19
C GLU A 5 -56.39 11.38 23.53
N ARG A 6 -55.41 10.62 23.91
CA ARG A 6 -55.26 9.32 24.63
C ARG A 6 -56.43 8.35 24.51
N ILE A 7 -56.13 7.09 24.19
CA ILE A 7 -56.69 5.88 24.83
C ILE A 7 -55.67 4.71 24.70
N PHE A 8 -55.24 4.14 25.85
CA PHE A 8 -54.81 2.73 26.01
C PHE A 8 -56.06 1.91 26.39
N PRO A 9 -56.15 0.60 26.07
CA PRO A 9 -55.93 -0.47 27.03
C PRO A 9 -55.36 -1.75 26.33
N GLY A 10 -54.91 -2.76 26.93
CA GLY A 10 -55.12 -3.44 28.17
C GLY A 10 -54.30 -4.74 28.18
N LYS A 11 -53.78 -5.09 29.31
CA LYS A 11 -53.09 -6.34 29.63
C LYS A 11 -54.01 -7.56 29.54
N TYR A 12 -53.55 -8.66 28.99
CA TYR A 12 -54.02 -10.00 29.28
C TYR A 12 -52.88 -10.89 29.72
N TYR A 13 -52.93 -11.29 31.00
CA TYR A 13 -52.18 -12.38 31.58
C TYR A 13 -52.95 -13.67 31.30
N LEU A 14 -52.27 -14.68 30.72
CA LEU A 14 -52.79 -16.05 30.75
C LEU A 14 -51.78 -16.92 31.47
N CYS A 15 -52.24 -17.36 32.67
CA CYS A 15 -51.67 -18.47 33.43
C CYS A 15 -51.97 -19.76 32.70
N LEU A 16 -50.95 -20.61 32.51
CA LEU A 16 -51.18 -22.03 32.23
C LEU A 16 -50.32 -22.87 33.12
N GLU A 17 -51.00 -23.74 33.81
CA GLU A 17 -50.60 -24.71 34.79
C GLU A 17 -49.72 -25.87 34.20
N PRO A 18 -48.97 -26.62 35.03
CA PRO A 18 -48.05 -27.64 34.55
C PRO A 18 -48.74 -28.99 34.40
N VAL A 19 -48.58 -29.57 33.23
CA VAL A 19 -49.01 -31.00 33.00
C VAL A 19 -47.87 -31.92 33.44
N LYS A 20 -48.14 -32.66 34.52
CA LYS A 20 -47.37 -33.86 34.92
C LYS A 20 -47.74 -35.02 33.97
N SER A 21 -46.79 -35.58 33.27
CA SER A 21 -46.97 -36.87 32.63
C SER A 21 -45.79 -37.82 32.99
N MET A 22 -46.22 -39.00 33.35
CA MET A 22 -45.52 -40.07 34.01
C MET A 22 -44.35 -40.66 33.23
N LEU A 23 -43.28 -40.91 33.93
CA LEU A 23 -42.17 -41.77 33.49
C LEU A 23 -42.65 -43.21 33.29
N LYS A 24 -42.33 -43.78 32.15
CA LYS A 24 -42.14 -45.22 31.97
C LYS A 24 -40.69 -45.50 31.57
N THR A 25 -39.98 -46.09 32.53
CA THR A 25 -38.59 -46.55 32.33
C THR A 25 -38.58 -47.77 31.43
N LYS A 26 -37.99 -47.70 30.25
CA LYS A 26 -37.55 -48.84 29.48
C LYS A 26 -36.02 -48.89 29.56
N LYS A 27 -35.53 -49.96 30.20
CA LYS A 27 -34.11 -50.34 30.16
C LYS A 27 -33.69 -50.56 28.70
N MET A 28 -32.83 -49.74 28.18
CA MET A 28 -32.15 -49.97 26.91
C MET A 28 -30.66 -50.20 27.19
N LYS A 29 -30.21 -51.34 26.69
CA LYS A 29 -28.83 -51.85 26.87
C LYS A 29 -27.83 -50.86 26.27
N SER A 30 -26.78 -50.58 27.07
CA SER A 30 -25.61 -49.81 26.67
C SER A 30 -24.92 -50.48 25.47
N VAL A 31 -24.97 -49.84 24.31
CA VAL A 31 -24.05 -50.09 23.21
C VAL A 31 -23.07 -48.93 23.21
N ILE A 32 -21.88 -49.21 23.76
CA ILE A 32 -20.76 -48.26 23.72
C ILE A 32 -20.28 -48.22 22.27
N PHE A 33 -20.68 -47.17 21.56
CA PHE A 33 -20.12 -46.85 20.27
C PHE A 33 -18.92 -45.95 20.49
N ASN A 34 -17.73 -46.57 20.53
CA ASN A 34 -16.46 -45.84 20.55
C ASN A 34 -16.31 -45.08 19.25
N LEU A 35 -16.77 -43.82 19.21
CA LEU A 35 -16.47 -42.89 18.16
C LEU A 35 -15.04 -42.39 18.37
N LEU A 36 -14.09 -43.05 17.71
CA LEU A 36 -12.69 -42.62 17.66
C LEU A 36 -12.65 -41.34 16.81
N ILE A 37 -12.75 -40.17 17.46
CA ILE A 37 -12.52 -38.90 16.81
C ILE A 37 -11.02 -38.81 16.54
N ILE A 38 -10.62 -39.21 15.32
CA ILE A 38 -9.28 -38.91 14.80
C ILE A 38 -9.27 -37.40 14.50
N THR A 39 -8.84 -36.61 15.46
CA THR A 39 -8.50 -35.21 15.23
C THR A 39 -7.21 -35.19 14.39
N ILE A 40 -7.38 -35.13 13.08
CA ILE A 40 -6.26 -34.83 12.17
C ILE A 40 -5.85 -33.39 12.48
N MET A 41 -4.89 -33.26 13.40
CA MET A 41 -4.15 -32.03 13.59
C MET A 41 -3.29 -31.85 12.32
N THR A 42 -3.87 -31.20 11.29
CA THR A 42 -3.05 -30.68 10.18
C THR A 42 -2.21 -29.58 10.80
N CYS A 43 -1.04 -29.95 11.30
CA CYS A 43 0.02 -28.99 11.58
C CYS A 43 0.35 -28.35 10.22
N ALA A 44 -0.30 -27.23 9.92
CA ALA A 44 0.12 -26.36 8.84
C ALA A 44 1.49 -25.82 9.22
N CYS A 45 2.54 -26.59 8.93
CA CYS A 45 3.90 -26.07 8.89
C CYS A 45 3.92 -25.02 7.77
N THR A 46 3.54 -23.78 8.10
CA THR A 46 3.92 -22.63 7.28
C THR A 46 5.44 -22.65 7.22
N PRO A 47 6.05 -22.80 6.04
CA PRO A 47 7.51 -22.80 5.96
C PRO A 47 7.99 -21.47 6.55
N LYS A 48 8.99 -21.54 7.45
CA LYS A 48 9.59 -20.36 8.10
C LYS A 48 10.00 -19.27 7.09
N ASN A 49 10.27 -19.64 5.84
CA ASN A 49 10.62 -18.73 4.76
C ASN A 49 9.42 -17.92 4.21
N ALA A 50 8.17 -18.37 4.44
CA ALA A 50 6.99 -17.63 3.98
C ALA A 50 6.79 -16.29 4.72
N GLN A 51 7.45 -16.09 5.86
CA GLN A 51 7.31 -14.89 6.69
C GLN A 51 8.41 -13.83 6.44
N ASP A 52 9.52 -14.17 5.79
CA ASP A 52 10.66 -13.28 5.56
C ASP A 52 10.88 -13.07 4.06
N PRO A 53 10.39 -11.94 3.48
CA PRO A 53 10.50 -11.67 2.04
C PRO A 53 11.93 -11.66 1.49
N ALA A 54 12.94 -11.40 2.34
CA ALA A 54 14.33 -11.46 1.93
C ALA A 54 14.77 -12.86 1.51
N LYS A 55 14.04 -13.90 1.94
CA LYS A 55 14.30 -15.32 1.64
C LYS A 55 13.37 -15.91 0.59
N TRP A 56 12.44 -15.13 0.08
CA TRP A 56 11.55 -15.60 -0.98
C TRP A 56 12.30 -15.85 -2.27
N SER A 57 11.87 -16.85 -3.03
CA SER A 57 12.29 -17.00 -4.42
C SER A 57 11.72 -15.86 -5.28
N ASP A 58 12.29 -15.66 -6.47
CA ASP A 58 11.77 -14.63 -7.39
C ASP A 58 10.32 -14.89 -7.79
N SER A 59 9.93 -16.16 -7.90
CA SER A 59 8.52 -16.53 -8.17
C SER A 59 7.59 -16.21 -7.03
N GLU A 60 8.02 -16.31 -5.78
CA GLU A 60 7.22 -15.93 -4.60
C GLU A 60 7.06 -14.41 -4.52
N VAL A 61 8.16 -13.66 -4.74
CA VAL A 61 8.12 -12.19 -4.83
C VAL A 61 7.16 -11.75 -5.92
N LYS A 62 7.31 -12.28 -7.13
CA LYS A 62 6.44 -11.96 -8.26
C LYS A 62 4.98 -12.31 -7.98
N SER A 63 4.71 -13.48 -7.41
CA SER A 63 3.36 -13.91 -7.07
C SER A 63 2.70 -12.99 -6.04
N TRP A 64 3.44 -12.54 -5.03
CA TRP A 64 2.96 -11.59 -4.04
C TRP A 64 2.68 -10.22 -4.68
N PHE A 65 3.61 -9.74 -5.50
CA PHE A 65 3.50 -8.43 -6.16
C PHE A 65 2.30 -8.40 -7.11
N ASP A 66 2.12 -9.42 -7.93
CA ASP A 66 1.04 -9.52 -8.93
C ASP A 66 -0.36 -9.59 -8.31
N LYS A 67 -0.51 -10.12 -7.09
CA LYS A 67 -1.79 -10.08 -6.37
C LYS A 67 -2.29 -8.66 -6.14
N GLY A 68 -1.39 -7.71 -5.96
CA GLY A 68 -1.73 -6.30 -5.84
C GLY A 68 -2.56 -5.93 -4.60
N GLU A 69 -2.67 -6.83 -3.61
CA GLU A 69 -3.41 -6.59 -2.35
C GLU A 69 -2.83 -5.40 -1.59
N TRP A 70 -1.52 -5.22 -1.65
CA TRP A 70 -0.79 -4.11 -1.07
C TRP A 70 -1.19 -2.72 -1.60
N LYS A 71 -1.80 -2.63 -2.80
CA LYS A 71 -2.33 -1.38 -3.37
C LYS A 71 -3.61 -0.88 -2.71
N GLN A 72 -4.18 -1.60 -1.74
CA GLN A 72 -5.44 -1.26 -1.07
C GLN A 72 -6.60 -1.03 -2.06
N GLY A 73 -6.54 -1.65 -3.25
CA GLY A 73 -7.51 -1.49 -4.32
C GLY A 73 -7.36 -0.21 -5.14
N TRP A 74 -6.23 0.51 -5.04
CA TRP A 74 -5.90 1.58 -5.98
C TRP A 74 -5.68 1.00 -7.38
N ALA A 75 -6.36 1.58 -8.40
CA ALA A 75 -6.44 0.98 -9.73
C ALA A 75 -5.20 1.20 -10.59
N VAL A 76 -4.38 2.22 -10.28
CA VAL A 76 -3.20 2.59 -11.08
C VAL A 76 -2.18 1.44 -11.09
N ALA A 77 -1.57 1.18 -12.24
CA ALA A 77 -0.59 0.11 -12.40
C ALA A 77 0.79 0.52 -11.88
N PRO A 78 1.57 -0.40 -11.29
CA PRO A 78 2.97 -0.15 -10.98
C PRO A 78 3.81 -0.16 -12.26
N ASP A 79 4.86 0.69 -12.32
CA ASP A 79 5.85 0.62 -13.39
C ASP A 79 6.74 -0.62 -13.23
N ALA A 80 7.21 -1.16 -14.35
CA ALA A 80 8.05 -2.35 -14.37
C ALA A 80 9.46 -2.15 -13.77
N SER A 81 9.89 -0.90 -13.58
CA SER A 81 11.19 -0.56 -12.95
C SER A 81 11.22 -0.72 -11.44
N ILE A 82 10.07 -0.94 -10.80
CA ILE A 82 10.00 -1.12 -9.34
C ILE A 82 10.75 -2.39 -8.92
N ASP A 83 11.70 -2.25 -7.98
CA ASP A 83 12.31 -3.40 -7.32
C ASP A 83 11.27 -4.10 -6.44
N GLN A 84 10.68 -5.18 -7.00
CA GLN A 84 9.61 -5.94 -6.34
C GLN A 84 10.09 -6.64 -5.07
N ARG A 85 11.37 -7.05 -5.02
CA ARG A 85 11.95 -7.71 -3.84
C ARG A 85 12.15 -6.73 -2.71
N GLU A 86 12.79 -5.59 -3.00
CA GLU A 86 12.96 -4.54 -2.00
C GLU A 86 11.60 -4.04 -1.50
N PHE A 87 10.64 -3.88 -2.41
CA PHE A 87 9.29 -3.50 -2.02
C PHE A 87 8.64 -4.53 -1.08
N ALA A 88 8.75 -5.82 -1.39
CA ALA A 88 8.22 -6.87 -0.52
C ALA A 88 8.87 -6.81 0.88
N ILE A 89 10.18 -6.61 0.96
CA ILE A 89 10.92 -6.49 2.22
C ILE A 89 10.41 -5.28 3.01
N GLN A 90 10.36 -4.11 2.40
CA GLN A 90 9.97 -2.88 3.08
C GLN A 90 8.49 -2.88 3.47
N TYR A 91 7.62 -3.40 2.61
CA TYR A 91 6.20 -3.55 2.94
C TYR A 91 5.98 -4.42 4.18
N HIS A 92 6.65 -5.58 4.26
CA HIS A 92 6.47 -6.49 5.40
C HIS A 92 7.16 -6.02 6.68
N LYS A 93 8.14 -5.12 6.59
CA LYS A 93 8.71 -4.45 7.78
C LYS A 93 7.71 -3.49 8.42
N ASN A 94 6.93 -2.76 7.63
CA ASN A 94 5.94 -1.81 8.13
C ASN A 94 4.71 -1.74 7.23
N PRO A 95 3.85 -2.79 7.22
CA PRO A 95 2.67 -2.82 6.35
C PRO A 95 1.69 -1.69 6.64
N GLU A 96 1.66 -1.17 7.86
CA GLU A 96 0.73 -0.09 8.24
C GLU A 96 1.01 1.21 7.47
N VAL A 97 2.27 1.64 7.39
CA VAL A 97 2.63 2.87 6.69
C VAL A 97 2.38 2.76 5.19
N TRP A 98 2.70 1.60 4.59
CA TRP A 98 2.44 1.35 3.17
C TRP A 98 0.94 1.31 2.86
N ASN A 99 0.14 0.67 3.71
CA ASN A 99 -1.31 0.65 3.57
C ASN A 99 -1.92 2.06 3.66
N LYS A 100 -1.43 2.90 4.59
CA LYS A 100 -1.82 4.32 4.66
C LYS A 100 -1.47 5.07 3.37
N ALA A 101 -0.27 4.83 2.81
CA ALA A 101 0.17 5.46 1.57
C ALA A 101 -0.75 5.12 0.39
N PHE A 102 -1.04 3.85 0.16
CA PHE A 102 -1.93 3.45 -0.93
C PHE A 102 -3.39 3.80 -0.69
N THR A 103 -3.85 3.81 0.57
CA THR A 103 -5.18 4.31 0.93
C THR A 103 -5.31 5.80 0.62
N PHE A 104 -4.29 6.61 0.93
CA PHE A 104 -4.26 8.02 0.58
C PHE A 104 -4.36 8.22 -0.93
N LEU A 105 -3.54 7.53 -1.73
CA LEU A 105 -3.55 7.61 -3.20
C LEU A 105 -4.90 7.22 -3.80
N LYS A 106 -5.59 6.24 -3.21
CA LYS A 106 -6.90 5.77 -3.67
C LYS A 106 -8.03 6.72 -3.31
N SER A 107 -8.02 7.26 -2.08
CA SER A 107 -9.20 7.93 -1.50
C SER A 107 -9.15 9.46 -1.60
N THR A 108 -7.97 10.04 -1.87
CA THR A 108 -7.82 11.50 -1.98
C THR A 108 -8.15 11.95 -3.40
N PRO A 109 -8.93 13.03 -3.57
CA PRO A 109 -9.13 13.65 -4.89
C PRO A 109 -7.85 14.40 -5.31
N LEU A 110 -6.89 13.62 -5.86
CA LEU A 110 -5.53 14.09 -6.15
C LEU A 110 -5.48 15.27 -7.14
N ASP A 111 -6.44 15.37 -8.04
CA ASP A 111 -6.58 16.45 -9.03
C ASP A 111 -6.82 17.82 -8.39
N THR A 112 -7.39 17.84 -7.19
CA THR A 112 -7.65 19.08 -6.42
C THR A 112 -6.66 19.28 -5.27
N LEU A 113 -5.66 18.40 -5.14
CA LEU A 113 -4.67 18.50 -4.06
C LEU A 113 -3.82 19.76 -4.24
N SER A 114 -3.81 20.64 -3.24
CA SER A 114 -3.04 21.89 -3.29
C SER A 114 -1.53 21.61 -3.32
N LYS A 115 -0.77 22.47 -3.98
CA LYS A 115 0.70 22.42 -3.96
C LYS A 115 1.23 22.50 -2.54
N GLY A 116 2.21 21.66 -2.23
CA GLY A 116 2.92 21.65 -0.96
C GLY A 116 2.91 20.30 -0.25
N ARG A 117 3.34 20.30 1.01
CA ARG A 117 3.40 19.13 1.87
C ARG A 117 2.03 18.87 2.52
N HIS A 118 1.60 17.62 2.47
CA HIS A 118 0.40 17.09 3.13
C HIS A 118 0.82 15.98 4.08
N GLU A 119 0.60 16.19 5.35
CA GLU A 119 0.92 15.21 6.39
C GLU A 119 -0.13 14.09 6.40
N ILE A 120 0.33 12.84 6.44
CA ILE A 120 -0.52 11.64 6.49
C ILE A 120 -0.28 10.89 7.81
N ASP A 121 1.00 10.71 8.18
CA ASP A 121 1.43 10.05 9.42
C ASP A 121 2.74 10.68 9.92
N GLY A 122 2.71 11.96 10.26
CA GLY A 122 3.86 12.71 10.71
C GLY A 122 5.05 12.63 9.75
N ASP A 123 6.23 12.31 10.30
CA ASP A 123 7.44 12.10 9.51
C ASP A 123 7.60 10.66 8.97
N PHE A 124 6.67 9.75 9.32
CA PHE A 124 6.69 8.40 8.75
C PHE A 124 6.11 8.36 7.34
N LEU A 125 5.12 9.24 7.07
CA LEU A 125 4.47 9.30 5.76
C LEU A 125 3.91 10.70 5.49
N TYR A 126 4.31 11.31 4.40
CA TYR A 126 3.73 12.55 3.91
C TYR A 126 3.73 12.59 2.38
N ALA A 127 2.86 13.40 1.81
CA ALA A 127 2.80 13.63 0.37
C ALA A 127 3.28 15.05 0.04
N ASN A 128 4.05 15.18 -1.04
CA ASN A 128 4.35 16.46 -1.66
C ASN A 128 3.60 16.52 -3.00
N ALA A 129 2.66 17.46 -3.13
CA ALA A 129 2.02 17.74 -4.38
C ALA A 129 2.68 18.94 -5.05
N ASP A 130 2.96 18.83 -6.33
CA ASP A 130 3.58 19.91 -7.11
C ASP A 130 2.99 20.02 -8.52
N GLN A 131 3.07 21.23 -9.06
CA GLN A 131 2.78 21.52 -10.45
C GLN A 131 3.96 22.30 -11.05
N TYR A 132 4.53 21.77 -12.12
CA TYR A 132 5.70 22.33 -12.77
C TYR A 132 5.69 22.10 -14.27
N THR A 133 6.50 22.86 -15.00
CA THR A 133 6.78 22.59 -16.41
C THR A 133 7.98 21.65 -16.51
N THR A 134 7.84 20.59 -17.31
CA THR A 134 8.94 19.66 -17.61
C THR A 134 10.15 20.38 -18.19
N LYS A 135 11.32 19.81 -18.00
CA LYS A 135 12.61 20.38 -18.41
C LYS A 135 13.31 19.50 -19.45
N ASN A 136 14.29 20.07 -20.11
CA ASN A 136 15.17 19.31 -20.99
C ASN A 136 16.05 18.35 -20.17
N GLU A 137 16.44 17.26 -20.81
CA GLU A 137 17.27 16.22 -20.21
C GLU A 137 18.64 16.73 -19.74
N GLU A 138 19.22 17.71 -20.45
CA GLU A 138 20.54 18.25 -20.16
C GLU A 138 20.64 18.94 -18.81
N VAL A 139 19.51 19.49 -18.32
CA VAL A 139 19.44 20.18 -17.02
C VAL A 139 18.83 19.30 -15.92
N ALA A 140 18.42 18.09 -16.24
CA ALA A 140 17.86 17.16 -15.26
C ALA A 140 18.98 16.48 -14.49
N LYS A 141 18.87 16.45 -13.16
CA LYS A 141 19.79 15.76 -12.26
C LYS A 141 19.17 14.45 -11.80
N PHE A 142 19.99 13.44 -11.63
CA PHE A 142 19.61 12.26 -10.85
C PHE A 142 19.75 12.57 -9.38
N GLU A 143 18.78 12.17 -8.59
CA GLU A 143 18.76 12.28 -7.14
C GLU A 143 18.52 10.91 -6.51
N ALA A 144 18.98 10.74 -5.26
CA ALA A 144 18.68 9.58 -4.44
C ALA A 144 18.47 10.01 -2.98
N HIS A 145 17.75 9.16 -2.24
CA HIS A 145 17.39 9.39 -0.85
C HIS A 145 17.99 8.33 0.05
N ARG A 146 18.08 8.57 1.36
CA ARG A 146 18.55 7.58 2.33
C ARG A 146 17.49 7.18 3.35
N LYS A 147 16.56 8.10 3.68
CA LYS A 147 15.59 7.94 4.75
C LYS A 147 14.22 7.49 4.26
N TYR A 148 13.89 7.83 3.01
CA TYR A 148 12.57 7.61 2.44
C TYR A 148 12.63 6.83 1.14
N ALA A 149 11.61 6.01 0.91
CA ALA A 149 11.21 5.60 -0.41
C ALA A 149 10.21 6.62 -0.96
N ASP A 150 10.27 6.85 -2.28
CA ASP A 150 9.36 7.72 -2.99
C ASP A 150 8.31 6.90 -3.74
N ILE A 151 7.01 7.16 -3.51
CA ILE A 151 5.97 6.74 -4.45
C ILE A 151 5.65 7.95 -5.31
N GLN A 152 5.96 7.89 -6.61
CA GLN A 152 5.78 9.01 -7.54
C GLN A 152 4.64 8.71 -8.52
N TYR A 153 3.67 9.62 -8.61
CA TYR A 153 2.51 9.49 -9.47
C TYR A 153 2.20 10.80 -10.20
N VAL A 154 2.15 10.74 -11.53
CA VAL A 154 1.72 11.85 -12.38
C VAL A 154 0.19 11.85 -12.42
N ILE A 155 -0.41 12.91 -11.86
CA ILE A 155 -1.87 13.08 -11.80
C ILE A 155 -2.40 13.56 -13.16
N SER A 156 -1.68 14.49 -13.80
CA SER A 156 -2.00 14.98 -15.13
C SER A 156 -0.74 15.44 -15.87
N GLY A 157 -0.79 15.41 -17.20
CA GLY A 157 0.37 15.62 -18.05
C GLY A 157 1.16 14.32 -18.28
N ASN A 158 2.37 14.44 -18.80
CA ASN A 158 3.33 13.35 -18.92
C ASN A 158 4.76 13.87 -18.81
N GLU A 159 5.65 13.01 -18.37
CA GLU A 159 7.07 13.25 -18.30
C GLU A 159 7.86 11.97 -18.55
N ARG A 160 9.17 12.07 -18.59
CA ARG A 160 10.07 10.93 -18.46
C ARG A 160 10.79 11.01 -17.12
N ILE A 161 10.95 9.86 -16.49
CA ILE A 161 11.73 9.70 -15.26
C ILE A 161 12.94 8.82 -15.56
N GLY A 162 14.14 9.34 -15.34
CA GLY A 162 15.36 8.55 -15.39
C GLY A 162 15.39 7.60 -14.20
N VAL A 163 15.81 6.33 -14.43
CA VAL A 163 15.91 5.32 -13.38
C VAL A 163 17.23 4.58 -13.52
N ARG A 164 18.07 4.60 -12.49
CA ARG A 164 19.39 3.94 -12.48
C ARG A 164 19.70 3.39 -11.08
N PRO A 165 20.48 2.31 -10.97
CA PRO A 165 21.01 1.91 -9.67
C PRO A 165 21.92 3.00 -9.09
N LEU A 166 21.79 3.29 -7.79
CA LEU A 166 22.65 4.25 -7.10
C LEU A 166 24.14 3.91 -7.27
N ALA A 167 24.48 2.62 -7.20
CA ALA A 167 25.85 2.13 -7.25
C ALA A 167 26.59 2.42 -8.55
N ASP A 168 25.86 2.66 -9.65
CA ASP A 168 26.43 2.93 -10.99
C ASP A 168 26.69 4.43 -11.22
N GLY A 169 26.28 5.29 -10.30
CA GLY A 169 26.35 6.74 -10.43
C GLY A 169 27.62 7.35 -9.86
N GLU A 170 28.08 8.44 -10.48
CA GLU A 170 29.09 9.32 -9.90
C GLU A 170 28.41 10.43 -9.10
N ILE A 171 28.68 10.53 -7.79
CA ILE A 171 28.14 11.58 -6.92
C ILE A 171 28.69 12.92 -7.38
N THR A 172 27.80 13.87 -7.66
CA THR A 172 28.15 15.25 -8.05
C THR A 172 27.89 16.25 -6.93
N GLU A 173 26.94 15.93 -6.04
CA GLU A 173 26.65 16.72 -4.83
C GLU A 173 26.41 15.74 -3.68
N ASP A 174 27.16 15.92 -2.59
CA ASP A 174 27.10 15.06 -1.42
C ASP A 174 25.71 15.09 -0.75
N TYR A 175 25.45 14.05 0.01
CA TYR A 175 24.18 13.91 0.74
C TYR A 175 23.96 15.04 1.75
N VAL A 176 22.80 15.68 1.63
CA VAL A 176 22.34 16.71 2.57
C VAL A 176 21.23 16.11 3.46
N ASP A 177 21.59 15.83 4.71
CA ASP A 177 20.69 15.14 5.67
C ASP A 177 19.36 15.86 5.90
N ALA A 178 19.36 17.19 5.98
CA ALA A 178 18.16 18.00 6.18
C ALA A 178 17.16 17.94 5.00
N LYS A 179 17.65 17.60 3.80
CA LYS A 179 16.85 17.50 2.58
C LYS A 179 16.62 16.05 2.16
N ASP A 180 17.32 15.12 2.81
CA ASP A 180 17.36 13.70 2.42
C ASP A 180 17.67 13.51 0.93
N VAL A 181 18.69 14.16 0.40
CA VAL A 181 19.01 14.10 -1.03
C VAL A 181 20.51 14.16 -1.27
N LEU A 182 20.98 13.39 -2.25
CA LEU A 182 22.26 13.53 -2.93
C LEU A 182 22.01 13.58 -4.43
N PHE A 183 22.97 14.11 -5.20
CA PHE A 183 22.84 14.16 -6.66
C PHE A 183 23.96 13.39 -7.35
N LEU A 184 23.60 12.80 -8.49
CA LEU A 184 24.49 11.96 -9.29
C LEU A 184 24.42 12.31 -10.77
N LYS A 185 25.44 11.86 -11.51
CA LYS A 185 25.43 11.81 -12.97
C LYS A 185 25.69 10.36 -13.45
N TYR A 186 25.18 10.07 -14.63
CA TYR A 186 25.35 8.79 -15.31
C TYR A 186 25.78 9.04 -16.76
N ALA A 187 26.68 8.17 -17.24
CA ALA A 187 27.11 8.21 -18.65
C ALA A 187 25.96 7.77 -19.59
N ASP A 188 25.21 6.74 -19.15
CA ASP A 188 24.04 6.23 -19.85
C ASP A 188 22.80 6.49 -19.01
N LYS A 189 21.78 7.08 -19.61
CA LYS A 189 20.54 7.51 -18.97
C LYS A 189 19.40 6.66 -19.47
N ASN A 190 18.73 5.94 -18.57
CA ASN A 190 17.54 5.15 -18.86
C ASN A 190 16.30 5.90 -18.39
N TYR A 191 15.41 6.25 -19.32
CA TYR A 191 14.18 6.98 -19.02
C TYR A 191 12.95 6.13 -19.25
N GLN A 192 12.04 6.16 -18.28
CA GLN A 192 10.72 5.55 -18.35
C GLN A 192 9.67 6.64 -18.58
N ALA A 193 8.66 6.35 -19.40
CA ALA A 193 7.50 7.24 -19.54
C ALA A 193 6.68 7.23 -18.25
N ALA A 194 6.30 8.40 -17.77
CA ALA A 194 5.47 8.59 -16.58
C ALA A 194 4.24 9.42 -16.95
N ASP A 195 3.07 8.83 -16.76
CA ASP A 195 1.75 9.36 -17.07
C ASP A 195 0.72 8.88 -16.04
N PRO A 196 -0.55 9.32 -16.08
CA PRO A 196 -1.57 8.89 -15.13
C PRO A 196 -1.88 7.39 -15.13
N GLY A 197 -1.38 6.61 -16.08
CA GLY A 197 -1.60 5.16 -16.17
C GLY A 197 -0.77 4.33 -15.21
N LYS A 198 0.32 4.90 -14.66
CA LYS A 198 1.24 4.16 -13.80
C LYS A 198 1.93 5.03 -12.75
N PHE A 199 2.45 4.34 -11.71
CA PHE A 199 3.24 4.96 -10.65
C PHE A 199 4.59 4.24 -10.49
N PHE A 200 5.52 4.91 -9.83
CA PHE A 200 6.86 4.43 -9.55
C PHE A 200 7.07 4.32 -8.04
N ILE A 201 7.97 3.40 -7.64
CA ILE A 201 8.52 3.39 -6.28
C ILE A 201 10.05 3.39 -6.42
N PHE A 202 10.70 4.34 -5.76
CA PHE A 202 12.16 4.42 -5.70
C PHE A 202 12.63 4.21 -4.26
N PHE A 203 13.56 3.29 -4.10
CA PHE A 203 14.19 2.96 -2.82
C PHE A 203 15.56 3.65 -2.70
N PRO A 204 16.21 3.64 -1.52
CA PRO A 204 17.55 4.23 -1.36
C PRO A 204 18.63 3.69 -2.31
N ALA A 205 18.45 2.49 -2.85
CA ALA A 205 19.34 1.93 -3.86
C ALA A 205 19.08 2.45 -5.28
N ASP A 206 17.99 3.21 -5.49
CA ASP A 206 17.59 3.75 -6.78
C ASP A 206 17.94 5.24 -6.85
N ALA A 207 18.58 5.63 -7.95
CA ALA A 207 18.67 7.03 -8.35
C ALA A 207 17.63 7.32 -9.43
N HIS A 208 16.97 8.45 -9.33
CA HIS A 208 15.94 8.84 -10.27
C HIS A 208 16.04 10.31 -10.68
N SER A 209 15.59 10.62 -11.91
CA SER A 209 15.65 11.97 -12.48
C SER A 209 14.28 12.35 -13.03
N PRO A 210 13.40 12.95 -12.22
CA PRO A 210 12.04 13.31 -12.63
C PRO A 210 11.97 14.61 -13.41
N GLY A 211 10.81 14.86 -14.02
CA GLY A 211 10.49 16.13 -14.64
C GLY A 211 11.10 16.33 -16.02
N VAL A 212 11.59 15.27 -16.68
CA VAL A 212 12.13 15.37 -18.03
C VAL A 212 11.00 15.35 -19.06
N LYS A 213 11.02 16.28 -20.02
CA LYS A 213 10.01 16.31 -21.08
C LYS A 213 9.95 14.97 -21.85
N ALA A 214 8.77 14.52 -22.23
CA ALA A 214 8.59 13.42 -23.16
C ALA A 214 8.98 13.86 -24.58
N ASP A 215 8.21 14.74 -25.18
CA ASP A 215 8.45 15.33 -26.48
C ASP A 215 8.69 16.83 -26.36
N THR A 216 7.70 17.56 -25.89
CA THR A 216 7.73 19.00 -25.66
C THR A 216 7.59 19.30 -24.16
N ASN A 217 8.02 20.51 -23.77
CA ASN A 217 7.78 20.94 -22.40
C ASN A 217 6.28 21.12 -22.14
N MET A 218 5.80 20.55 -21.04
CA MET A 218 4.39 20.66 -20.66
C MET A 218 4.24 20.78 -19.15
N VAL A 219 3.09 21.26 -18.72
CA VAL A 219 2.74 21.31 -17.30
C VAL A 219 2.39 19.90 -16.82
N VAL A 220 3.00 19.49 -15.72
CA VAL A 220 2.73 18.22 -15.03
C VAL A 220 2.23 18.54 -13.64
N HIS A 221 1.14 17.88 -13.24
CA HIS A 221 0.69 17.84 -11.85
C HIS A 221 1.07 16.47 -11.29
N LYS A 222 1.78 16.45 -10.17
CA LYS A 222 2.40 15.25 -9.60
C LYS A 222 2.27 15.20 -8.10
N VAL A 223 2.12 14.01 -7.56
CA VAL A 223 2.26 13.74 -6.12
C VAL A 223 3.40 12.77 -5.88
N VAL A 224 4.20 13.06 -4.87
CA VAL A 224 5.27 12.18 -4.36
C VAL A 224 5.00 11.89 -2.90
N LEU A 225 4.74 10.63 -2.57
CA LEU A 225 4.66 10.22 -1.17
C LEU A 225 6.04 9.80 -0.70
N LYS A 226 6.46 10.38 0.43
CA LYS A 226 7.68 10.03 1.14
C LYS A 226 7.33 9.02 2.24
N VAL A 227 7.72 7.77 2.02
CA VAL A 227 7.49 6.64 2.94
C VAL A 227 8.78 6.38 3.69
N ARG A 228 8.81 6.58 5.02
CA ARG A 228 10.00 6.35 5.83
C ARG A 228 10.39 4.89 5.82
N ILE A 229 11.66 4.63 5.51
CA ILE A 229 12.26 3.29 5.53
C ILE A 229 13.09 3.14 6.81
N ASN A 230 12.94 2.01 7.47
CA ASN A 230 13.67 1.65 8.68
C ASN A 230 14.80 0.66 8.38
#